data_e42592a5865de205b771ec48e15e4d56
#
_entry.id   e42592a5865de205b771ec48e15e4d56
#
_cell.length_a   1.000
_cell.length_b   1.000
_cell.length_c   1.000
_cell.angle_alpha   90.00
_cell.angle_beta   90.00
_cell.angle_gamma   90.00
#
_symmetry.space_group_name_H-M   'P 1'
#
loop_
_entity.id
_entity.type
_entity.pdbx_description
1 polymer ?
#
loop_
_entity_poly.entity_id
_entity_poly.type
_entity_poly.pdbx_seq_one_letter_code
_entity_poly.pdbx_strand_id
1 'polypeptide(L)'
;NRTILEGFDPLYRQLVQEQQLVPVTDPDFELLAVNKAEGFRAGAQFYTLPPLELGQDTGFVQAIEPHPLRRLTIELEINRSYGDEERAADAAGKAALRDRVTRELYAKRCAQARDRAEKELVWQLGDEVTGPVPKRLEAGNYFAEQRQFNLRLQANGVNFDQFLAVRGQTVEQFRQWLHRQAERKLRSWLGLLLVA
;
A
#
# COMPACT_ATOMS: atom_id res chain seq x y z
N ASN A 1 24.12 -13.85 17.93
CA ASN A 1 23.62 -13.11 16.75
C ASN A 1 22.68 -11.96 17.11
N ARG A 2 21.73 -12.12 18.05
CA ARG A 2 20.74 -11.09 18.42
C ARG A 2 21.42 -9.87 19.08
N THR A 3 22.35 -10.08 19.98
CA THR A 3 23.09 -9.03 20.70
C THR A 3 23.95 -8.16 19.77
N ILE A 4 24.50 -8.74 18.70
CA ILE A 4 25.29 -8.02 17.70
C ILE A 4 24.39 -7.11 16.86
N LEU A 5 23.23 -7.61 16.45
CA LEU A 5 22.25 -6.82 15.68
C LEU A 5 21.65 -5.68 16.52
N GLU A 6 21.38 -5.91 17.81
CA GLU A 6 20.88 -4.89 18.74
C GLU A 6 21.89 -3.75 18.95
N GLY A 7 23.19 -4.05 18.92
CA GLY A 7 24.26 -3.04 19.00
C GLY A 7 24.56 -2.32 17.69
N PHE A 8 24.22 -2.95 16.56
CA PHE A 8 24.55 -2.43 15.24
C PHE A 8 23.52 -1.41 14.72
N ASP A 9 22.24 -1.59 15.00
CA ASP A 9 21.17 -0.70 14.54
C ASP A 9 21.36 0.77 14.97
N PRO A 10 21.72 1.10 16.21
CA PRO A 10 22.01 2.48 16.60
C PRO A 10 23.18 3.11 15.83
N LEU A 11 24.25 2.34 15.63
CA LEU A 11 25.43 2.81 14.88
C LEU A 11 25.11 3.07 13.41
N TYR A 12 24.31 2.18 12.79
CA TYR A 12 23.82 2.36 11.44
C TYR A 12 22.99 3.64 11.30
N ARG A 13 22.05 3.86 12.21
CA ARG A 13 21.20 5.08 12.21
C ARG A 13 22.02 6.35 12.38
N GLN A 14 23.00 6.32 13.28
CA GLN A 14 23.90 7.45 13.48
C GLN A 14 24.68 7.75 12.21
N LEU A 15 25.26 6.74 11.56
CA LEU A 15 26.04 6.90 10.33
C LEU A 15 25.19 7.42 9.15
N VAL A 16 23.97 6.90 9.02
CA VAL A 16 23.00 7.38 8.01
C VAL A 16 22.69 8.88 8.23
N GLN A 17 22.49 9.28 9.48
CA GLN A 17 22.19 10.66 9.84
C GLN A 17 23.40 11.58 9.63
N GLU A 18 24.62 11.17 10.06
CA GLU A 18 25.85 11.93 9.87
C GLU A 18 26.20 12.14 8.39
N GLN A 19 25.93 11.14 7.55
CA GLN A 19 26.18 11.20 6.11
C GLN A 19 25.01 11.76 5.30
N GLN A 20 23.93 12.16 5.95
CA GLN A 20 22.71 12.68 5.32
C GLN A 20 22.18 11.76 4.21
N LEU A 21 22.27 10.45 4.41
CA LEU A 21 21.80 9.45 3.46
C LEU A 21 20.30 9.22 3.62
N VAL A 22 19.60 8.93 2.53
CA VAL A 22 18.18 8.54 2.53
C VAL A 22 18.11 7.07 2.10
N PRO A 23 18.10 6.10 3.04
CA PRO A 23 17.95 4.70 2.71
C PRO A 23 16.59 4.41 2.11
N VAL A 24 16.56 3.68 1.00
CA VAL A 24 15.32 3.24 0.32
C VAL A 24 15.12 1.72 0.41
N THR A 25 16.04 1.02 1.08
CA THR A 25 15.91 -0.40 1.41
C THR A 25 16.37 -0.63 2.84
N ASP A 26 15.87 -1.71 3.45
CA ASP A 26 16.43 -2.20 4.68
C ASP A 26 17.91 -2.57 4.47
N PRO A 27 18.78 -2.32 5.45
CA PRO A 27 20.17 -2.70 5.37
C PRO A 27 20.34 -4.23 5.43
N ASP A 28 21.19 -4.77 4.56
CA ASP A 28 21.67 -6.13 4.62
C ASP A 28 22.98 -6.14 5.43
N PHE A 29 22.93 -6.75 6.60
CA PHE A 29 24.04 -6.75 7.55
C PHE A 29 24.92 -7.97 7.36
N GLU A 30 26.21 -7.75 7.19
CA GLU A 30 27.23 -8.77 7.09
C GLU A 30 28.25 -8.64 8.23
N LEU A 31 28.51 -9.74 8.93
CA LEU A 31 29.56 -9.81 9.95
C LEU A 31 30.89 -10.14 9.27
N LEU A 32 31.76 -9.16 9.17
CA LEU A 32 33.06 -9.28 8.45
C LEU A 32 34.16 -9.93 9.28
N ALA A 33 34.24 -9.63 10.56
CA ALA A 33 35.23 -10.21 11.47
C ALA A 33 34.76 -10.16 12.92
N VAL A 34 35.22 -11.13 13.70
CA VAL A 34 35.03 -11.16 15.16
C VAL A 34 36.37 -11.49 15.80
N ASN A 35 36.89 -10.61 16.66
CA ASN A 35 38.12 -10.80 17.41
C ASN A 35 37.86 -10.45 18.88
N LYS A 36 38.31 -11.32 19.80
CA LYS A 36 38.09 -11.09 21.24
C LYS A 36 38.82 -9.84 21.77
N ALA A 37 39.93 -9.44 21.15
CA ALA A 37 40.72 -8.28 21.57
C ALA A 37 40.22 -6.97 20.92
N GLU A 38 39.77 -7.05 19.68
CA GLU A 38 39.43 -5.87 18.85
C GLU A 38 37.91 -5.67 18.68
N GLY A 39 37.09 -6.61 19.19
CA GLY A 39 35.66 -6.56 19.03
C GLY A 39 35.18 -7.19 17.72
N PHE A 40 34.19 -6.60 17.08
CA PHE A 40 33.67 -7.09 15.81
C PHE A 40 33.68 -5.99 14.73
N ARG A 41 33.79 -6.41 13.49
CA ARG A 41 33.61 -5.57 12.31
C ARG A 41 32.41 -6.07 11.53
N ALA A 42 31.46 -5.19 11.27
CA ALA A 42 30.29 -5.50 10.47
C ALA A 42 30.13 -4.48 9.34
N GLY A 43 29.55 -4.91 8.25
CA GLY A 43 29.15 -4.07 7.12
C GLY A 43 27.63 -3.98 7.00
N ALA A 44 27.13 -2.89 6.47
CA ALA A 44 25.74 -2.75 6.05
C ALA A 44 25.71 -2.35 4.58
N GLN A 45 24.95 -3.09 3.79
CA GLN A 45 24.71 -2.75 2.39
C GLN A 45 23.24 -2.36 2.21
N PHE A 46 22.98 -1.21 1.67
CA PHE A 46 21.66 -0.71 1.39
C PHE A 46 21.66 0.20 0.16
N TYR A 47 20.48 0.48 -0.40
CA TYR A 47 20.34 1.45 -1.48
C TYR A 47 19.91 2.78 -0.90
N THR A 48 20.51 3.84 -1.37
CA THR A 48 20.08 5.23 -1.12
C THR A 48 19.12 5.68 -2.21
N LEU A 49 18.41 6.80 -1.97
CA LEU A 49 17.56 7.41 -2.95
C LEU A 49 18.36 7.65 -4.25
N PRO A 50 17.93 7.07 -5.38
CA PRO A 50 18.60 7.30 -6.66
C PRO A 50 18.46 8.76 -7.10
N PRO A 51 19.27 9.24 -8.06
CA PRO A 51 19.15 10.59 -8.62
C PRO A 51 17.90 10.67 -9.49
N LEU A 52 16.76 10.93 -8.85
CA LEU A 52 15.46 11.10 -9.48
C LEU A 52 15.12 12.57 -9.54
N GLU A 53 14.37 12.93 -10.57
CA GLU A 53 13.81 14.27 -10.75
C GLU A 53 12.30 14.20 -10.60
N LEU A 54 11.73 15.19 -9.95
CA LEU A 54 10.29 15.36 -9.83
C LEU A 54 9.87 16.51 -10.75
N GLY A 55 8.99 16.23 -11.72
CA GLY A 55 8.52 17.22 -12.66
C GLY A 55 7.61 18.25 -12.00
N GLN A 56 6.49 17.80 -11.44
CA GLN A 56 5.51 18.63 -10.74
C GLN A 56 5.28 18.06 -9.34
N ASP A 57 5.31 18.92 -8.32
CA ASP A 57 5.10 18.56 -6.91
C ASP A 57 3.77 19.10 -6.34
N THR A 58 3.15 20.03 -7.04
CA THR A 58 1.95 20.75 -6.60
C THR A 58 0.91 20.85 -7.71
N GLY A 59 -0.31 21.23 -7.36
CA GLY A 59 -1.38 21.49 -8.33
C GLY A 59 -2.18 20.26 -8.75
N PHE A 60 -1.92 19.08 -8.18
CA PHE A 60 -2.74 17.89 -8.40
C PHE A 60 -4.11 18.07 -7.78
N VAL A 61 -5.15 17.73 -8.54
CA VAL A 61 -6.54 17.81 -8.09
C VAL A 61 -7.26 16.51 -8.41
N GLN A 62 -7.92 15.96 -7.41
CA GLN A 62 -8.74 14.76 -7.57
C GLN A 62 -10.11 14.96 -6.94
N ALA A 63 -11.17 14.71 -7.70
CA ALA A 63 -12.53 14.77 -7.20
C ALA A 63 -12.83 13.63 -6.22
N ILE A 64 -13.49 13.96 -5.12
CA ILE A 64 -14.00 12.98 -4.16
C ILE A 64 -15.46 12.67 -4.53
N GLU A 65 -15.66 11.58 -5.24
CA GLU A 65 -16.99 11.17 -5.72
C GLU A 65 -17.42 9.87 -5.04
N PRO A 66 -18.27 9.95 -3.99
CA PRO A 66 -18.83 8.76 -3.38
C PRO A 66 -19.84 8.08 -4.34
N HIS A 67 -19.75 6.76 -4.46
CA HIS A 67 -20.72 6.01 -5.24
C HIS A 67 -22.14 6.19 -4.68
N PRO A 68 -23.15 6.43 -5.53
CA PRO A 68 -24.53 6.63 -5.10
C PRO A 68 -25.08 5.40 -4.36
N LEU A 69 -25.83 5.63 -3.29
CA LEU A 69 -26.51 4.58 -2.55
C LEU A 69 -27.78 4.17 -3.29
N ARG A 70 -27.90 2.88 -3.59
CA ARG A 70 -29.12 2.30 -4.12
C ARG A 70 -30.00 1.81 -2.98
N ARG A 71 -31.31 1.96 -3.09
CA ARG A 71 -32.29 1.49 -2.10
C ARG A 71 -32.08 0.02 -1.73
N LEU A 72 -31.82 -0.84 -2.71
CA LEU A 72 -31.54 -2.25 -2.49
C LEU A 72 -30.33 -2.47 -1.56
N THR A 73 -29.28 -1.67 -1.68
CA THR A 73 -28.09 -1.78 -0.80
C THR A 73 -28.45 -1.48 0.65
N ILE A 74 -29.30 -0.49 0.88
CA ILE A 74 -29.78 -0.12 2.22
C ILE A 74 -30.61 -1.25 2.82
N GLU A 75 -31.56 -1.80 2.05
CA GLU A 75 -32.41 -2.89 2.50
C GLU A 75 -31.60 -4.18 2.80
N LEU A 76 -30.61 -4.50 1.97
CA LEU A 76 -29.71 -5.63 2.21
C LEU A 76 -28.89 -5.44 3.49
N GLU A 77 -28.40 -4.23 3.76
CA GLU A 77 -27.66 -3.94 4.98
C GLU A 77 -28.55 -4.01 6.21
N ILE A 78 -29.79 -3.52 6.14
CA ILE A 78 -30.77 -3.66 7.21
C ILE A 78 -31.02 -5.15 7.51
N ASN A 79 -31.25 -5.96 6.48
CA ASN A 79 -31.50 -7.38 6.65
C ASN A 79 -30.30 -8.15 7.19
N ARG A 80 -29.08 -7.69 6.92
CA ARG A 80 -27.84 -8.33 7.37
C ARG A 80 -27.47 -7.98 8.81
N SER A 81 -27.67 -6.72 9.19
CA SER A 81 -27.06 -6.16 10.41
C SER A 81 -28.05 -5.95 11.55
N TYR A 82 -29.38 -6.07 11.30
CA TYR A 82 -30.40 -5.80 12.31
C TYR A 82 -31.35 -6.99 12.49
N GLY A 83 -31.74 -7.23 13.75
CA GLY A 83 -32.61 -8.33 14.12
C GLY A 83 -34.07 -8.16 13.71
N ASP A 84 -34.88 -9.20 13.87
CA ASP A 84 -36.29 -9.20 13.50
C ASP A 84 -37.11 -8.17 14.28
N GLU A 85 -36.78 -7.93 15.55
CA GLU A 85 -37.47 -6.95 16.41
C GLU A 85 -37.29 -5.52 15.87
N GLU A 86 -36.08 -5.13 15.49
CA GLU A 86 -35.81 -3.82 14.92
C GLU A 86 -36.44 -3.65 13.52
N ARG A 87 -36.51 -4.75 12.75
CA ARG A 87 -37.13 -4.78 11.42
C ARG A 87 -38.68 -4.80 11.49
N ALA A 88 -39.22 -5.34 12.60
CA ALA A 88 -40.67 -5.42 12.83
C ALA A 88 -41.27 -4.16 13.47
N ALA A 89 -40.45 -3.12 13.74
CA ALA A 89 -40.93 -1.84 14.27
C ALA A 89 -42.07 -1.23 13.44
N ASP A 90 -42.76 -0.29 14.02
CA ASP A 90 -43.79 0.48 13.33
C ASP A 90 -43.21 1.30 12.14
N ALA A 91 -44.06 1.99 11.40
CA ALA A 91 -43.65 2.76 10.22
C ALA A 91 -42.61 3.83 10.54
N ALA A 92 -42.71 4.49 11.71
CA ALA A 92 -41.77 5.51 12.14
C ALA A 92 -40.41 4.90 12.52
N GLY A 93 -40.40 3.78 13.24
CA GLY A 93 -39.18 3.03 13.58
C GLY A 93 -38.43 2.51 12.33
N LYS A 94 -39.18 1.97 11.37
CA LYS A 94 -38.60 1.55 10.07
C LYS A 94 -37.98 2.70 9.30
N ALA A 95 -38.62 3.87 9.29
CA ALA A 95 -38.06 5.06 8.64
C ALA A 95 -36.81 5.53 9.34
N ALA A 96 -36.78 5.61 10.69
CA ALA A 96 -35.65 6.00 11.48
C ALA A 96 -34.45 5.03 11.30
N LEU A 97 -34.73 3.70 11.26
CA LEU A 97 -33.71 2.69 10.98
C LEU A 97 -33.09 2.88 9.59
N ARG A 98 -33.93 3.07 8.57
CA ARG A 98 -33.48 3.30 7.20
C ARG A 98 -32.62 4.55 7.09
N ASP A 99 -33.01 5.66 7.74
CA ASP A 99 -32.24 6.90 7.77
C ASP A 99 -30.89 6.74 8.48
N ARG A 100 -30.85 5.98 9.58
CA ARG A 100 -29.60 5.66 10.29
C ARG A 100 -28.65 4.88 9.38
N VAL A 101 -29.12 3.78 8.80
CA VAL A 101 -28.33 2.93 7.89
C VAL A 101 -27.86 3.69 6.66
N THR A 102 -28.72 4.55 6.11
CA THR A 102 -28.36 5.39 4.96
C THR A 102 -27.19 6.32 5.31
N ARG A 103 -27.23 6.98 6.46
CA ARG A 103 -26.14 7.86 6.92
C ARG A 103 -24.84 7.10 7.14
N GLU A 104 -24.90 5.93 7.79
CA GLU A 104 -23.72 5.09 8.05
C GLU A 104 -23.09 4.58 6.73
N LEU A 105 -23.88 4.08 5.82
CA LEU A 105 -23.41 3.62 4.51
C LEU A 105 -22.83 4.77 3.67
N TYR A 106 -23.48 5.96 3.72
CA TYR A 106 -22.97 7.13 3.02
C TYR A 106 -21.63 7.60 3.58
N ALA A 107 -21.49 7.66 4.90
CA ALA A 107 -20.24 7.99 5.55
C ALA A 107 -19.10 7.02 5.15
N LYS A 108 -19.37 5.70 5.13
CA LYS A 108 -18.42 4.69 4.65
C LYS A 108 -18.02 4.94 3.18
N ARG A 109 -18.97 5.30 2.32
CA ARG A 109 -18.69 5.58 0.90
C ARG A 109 -17.90 6.87 0.70
N CYS A 110 -18.16 7.90 1.51
CA CYS A 110 -17.36 9.11 1.50
C CYS A 110 -15.91 8.84 1.94
N ALA A 111 -15.70 8.04 2.98
CA ALA A 111 -14.37 7.61 3.40
C ALA A 111 -13.64 6.83 2.29
N GLN A 112 -14.30 5.85 1.68
CA GLN A 112 -13.74 5.09 0.56
C GLN A 112 -13.46 5.94 -0.69
N ALA A 113 -14.28 6.96 -0.95
CA ALA A 113 -14.04 7.89 -2.06
C ALA A 113 -12.82 8.77 -1.78
N ARG A 114 -12.65 9.23 -0.53
CA ARG A 114 -11.47 9.97 -0.08
C ARG A 114 -10.20 9.13 -0.23
N ASP A 115 -10.20 7.91 0.31
CA ASP A 115 -9.05 7.00 0.21
C ASP A 115 -8.64 6.72 -1.25
N ARG A 116 -9.62 6.64 -2.16
CA ARG A 116 -9.34 6.48 -3.60
C ARG A 116 -8.74 7.75 -4.19
N ALA A 117 -9.29 8.91 -3.85
CA ALA A 117 -8.79 10.19 -4.33
C ALA A 117 -7.35 10.45 -3.82
N GLU A 118 -7.06 10.17 -2.56
CA GLU A 118 -5.73 10.26 -1.99
C GLU A 118 -4.73 9.34 -2.72
N LYS A 119 -5.10 8.09 -2.98
CA LYS A 119 -4.26 7.16 -3.75
C LYS A 119 -4.02 7.66 -5.18
N GLU A 120 -5.03 8.21 -5.82
CA GLU A 120 -4.87 8.74 -7.18
C GLU A 120 -3.95 9.97 -7.21
N LEU A 121 -4.02 10.85 -6.21
CA LEU A 121 -3.08 11.97 -6.07
C LEU A 121 -1.64 11.46 -5.90
N VAL A 122 -1.43 10.46 -5.05
CA VAL A 122 -0.10 9.84 -4.86
C VAL A 122 0.40 9.17 -6.14
N TRP A 123 -0.50 8.60 -6.95
CA TRP A 123 -0.13 8.04 -8.25
C TRP A 123 0.22 9.11 -9.27
N GLN A 124 -0.52 10.23 -9.32
CA GLN A 124 -0.18 11.36 -10.18
C GLN A 124 1.21 11.91 -9.84
N LEU A 125 1.52 12.04 -8.54
CA LEU A 125 2.87 12.41 -8.10
C LEU A 125 3.93 11.40 -8.59
N GLY A 126 3.65 10.09 -8.49
CA GLY A 126 4.56 9.05 -8.98
C GLY A 126 4.77 9.07 -10.49
N ASP A 127 3.76 9.47 -11.26
CA ASP A 127 3.86 9.60 -12.72
C ASP A 127 4.79 10.76 -13.14
N GLU A 128 5.00 11.76 -12.24
CA GLU A 128 5.95 12.87 -12.43
C GLU A 128 7.41 12.53 -12.07
N VAL A 129 7.64 11.37 -11.45
CA VAL A 129 8.99 10.93 -11.08
C VAL A 129 9.72 10.39 -12.31
N THR A 130 10.83 11.01 -12.66
CA THR A 130 11.70 10.59 -13.77
C THR A 130 13.09 10.20 -13.27
N GLY A 131 13.81 9.44 -14.07
CA GLY A 131 15.16 8.99 -13.74
C GLY A 131 15.27 7.47 -13.57
N PRO A 132 16.51 6.98 -13.43
CA PRO A 132 16.79 5.55 -13.33
C PRO A 132 16.47 5.01 -11.94
N VAL A 133 15.64 3.97 -11.89
CA VAL A 133 15.40 3.20 -10.66
C VAL A 133 16.30 1.96 -10.65
N PRO A 134 16.97 1.63 -9.53
CA PRO A 134 17.79 0.43 -9.45
C PRO A 134 16.95 -0.84 -9.68
N LYS A 135 17.39 -1.71 -10.58
CA LYS A 135 16.68 -2.97 -10.92
C LYS A 135 16.38 -3.86 -9.71
N ARG A 136 17.27 -3.86 -8.71
CA ARG A 136 17.05 -4.63 -7.48
C ARG A 136 15.88 -4.07 -6.67
N LEU A 137 15.69 -2.76 -6.65
CA LEU A 137 14.57 -2.10 -5.98
C LEU A 137 13.25 -2.40 -6.72
N GLU A 138 13.26 -2.34 -8.06
CA GLU A 138 12.12 -2.73 -8.90
C GLU A 138 11.74 -4.19 -8.67
N ALA A 139 12.72 -5.10 -8.71
CA ALA A 139 12.49 -6.52 -8.47
C ALA A 139 11.97 -6.79 -7.05
N GLY A 140 12.54 -6.16 -6.04
CA GLY A 140 12.09 -6.29 -4.65
C GLY A 140 10.63 -5.85 -4.48
N ASN A 141 10.26 -4.72 -5.07
CA ASN A 141 8.89 -4.22 -5.02
C ASN A 141 7.92 -5.13 -5.80
N TYR A 142 8.33 -5.63 -6.97
CA TYR A 142 7.53 -6.60 -7.74
C TYR A 142 7.23 -7.87 -6.93
N PHE A 143 8.24 -8.47 -6.27
CA PHE A 143 8.03 -9.64 -5.44
C PHE A 143 7.17 -9.36 -4.20
N ALA A 144 7.30 -8.17 -3.61
CA ALA A 144 6.44 -7.75 -2.51
C ALA A 144 4.96 -7.65 -2.96
N GLU A 145 4.69 -7.03 -4.12
CA GLU A 145 3.34 -6.94 -4.67
C GLU A 145 2.77 -8.31 -5.06
N GLN A 146 3.59 -9.19 -5.64
CA GLN A 146 3.19 -10.56 -5.94
C GLN A 146 2.82 -11.34 -4.67
N ARG A 147 3.61 -11.21 -3.61
CA ARG A 147 3.32 -11.82 -2.31
C ARG A 147 2.01 -11.29 -1.72
N GLN A 148 1.81 -9.99 -1.73
CA GLN A 148 0.59 -9.35 -1.25
C GLN A 148 -0.65 -9.81 -2.03
N PHE A 149 -0.51 -9.94 -3.35
CA PHE A 149 -1.57 -10.45 -4.20
C PHE A 149 -1.94 -11.89 -3.85
N ASN A 150 -0.94 -12.78 -3.69
CA ASN A 150 -1.16 -14.17 -3.31
C ASN A 150 -1.83 -14.30 -1.93
N LEU A 151 -1.42 -13.49 -0.95
CA LEU A 151 -2.05 -13.46 0.36
C LEU A 151 -3.54 -13.05 0.28
N ARG A 152 -3.88 -12.08 -0.60
CA ARG A 152 -5.28 -11.68 -0.82
C ARG A 152 -6.10 -12.79 -1.47
N LEU A 153 -5.55 -13.53 -2.44
CA LEU A 153 -6.22 -14.68 -3.02
C LEU A 153 -6.52 -15.75 -1.95
N GLN A 154 -5.51 -16.09 -1.15
CA GLN A 154 -5.65 -17.07 -0.06
C GLN A 154 -6.70 -16.64 0.98
N ALA A 155 -6.67 -15.38 1.40
CA ALA A 155 -7.63 -14.83 2.36
C ALA A 155 -9.09 -14.86 1.84
N ASN A 156 -9.28 -14.81 0.52
CA ASN A 156 -10.60 -14.90 -0.11
C ASN A 156 -10.95 -16.33 -0.58
N GLY A 157 -10.11 -17.31 -0.33
CA GLY A 157 -10.32 -18.69 -0.77
C GLY A 157 -10.34 -18.85 -2.29
N VAL A 158 -9.70 -17.95 -3.04
CA VAL A 158 -9.69 -17.96 -4.51
C VAL A 158 -8.38 -18.55 -5.01
N ASN A 159 -8.48 -19.52 -5.91
CA ASN A 159 -7.34 -20.07 -6.63
C ASN A 159 -6.91 -19.09 -7.75
N PHE A 160 -5.60 -19.03 -8.04
CA PHE A 160 -5.03 -18.16 -9.07
C PHE A 160 -5.61 -18.44 -10.47
N ASP A 161 -5.78 -19.70 -10.84
CA ASP A 161 -6.35 -20.08 -12.14
C ASP A 161 -7.82 -19.65 -12.26
N GLN A 162 -8.60 -19.79 -11.20
CA GLN A 162 -9.97 -19.30 -11.13
C GLN A 162 -10.03 -17.77 -11.26
N PHE A 163 -9.11 -17.06 -10.59
CA PHE A 163 -9.00 -15.61 -10.72
C PHE A 163 -8.72 -15.19 -12.16
N LEU A 164 -7.78 -15.85 -12.84
CA LEU A 164 -7.45 -15.57 -14.25
C LEU A 164 -8.64 -15.88 -15.16
N ALA A 165 -9.31 -17.01 -14.96
CA ALA A 165 -10.46 -17.42 -15.75
C ALA A 165 -11.62 -16.43 -15.66
N VAL A 166 -11.94 -15.95 -14.44
CA VAL A 166 -12.99 -14.92 -14.22
C VAL A 166 -12.66 -13.61 -14.92
N ARG A 167 -11.38 -13.25 -15.01
CA ARG A 167 -10.92 -12.03 -15.68
C ARG A 167 -10.67 -12.18 -17.19
N GLY A 168 -10.69 -13.40 -17.71
CA GLY A 168 -10.33 -13.67 -19.10
C GLY A 168 -8.89 -13.27 -19.43
N GLN A 169 -7.97 -13.41 -18.47
CA GLN A 169 -6.57 -12.99 -18.61
C GLN A 169 -5.64 -14.20 -18.65
N THR A 170 -4.58 -14.10 -19.44
CA THR A 170 -3.48 -15.05 -19.41
C THR A 170 -2.51 -14.75 -18.26
N VAL A 171 -1.70 -15.73 -17.87
CA VAL A 171 -0.63 -15.57 -16.88
C VAL A 171 0.33 -14.45 -17.29
N GLU A 172 0.66 -14.36 -18.57
CA GLU A 172 1.57 -13.33 -19.08
C GLU A 172 0.96 -11.93 -19.01
N GLN A 173 -0.29 -11.77 -19.38
CA GLN A 173 -1.02 -10.50 -19.23
C GLN A 173 -1.11 -10.07 -17.77
N PHE A 174 -1.33 -11.03 -16.87
CA PHE A 174 -1.33 -10.76 -15.43
C PHE A 174 0.05 -10.33 -14.93
N ARG A 175 1.13 -11.00 -15.33
CA ARG A 175 2.51 -10.61 -14.96
C ARG A 175 2.84 -9.20 -15.41
N GLN A 176 2.52 -8.86 -16.65
CA GLN A 176 2.74 -7.51 -17.19
C GLN A 176 1.90 -6.46 -16.44
N TRP A 177 0.66 -6.77 -16.11
CA TRP A 177 -0.18 -5.90 -15.29
C TRP A 177 0.42 -5.70 -13.89
N LEU A 178 0.83 -6.78 -13.23
CA LEU A 178 1.43 -6.73 -11.89
C LEU A 178 2.73 -5.92 -11.90
N HIS A 179 3.55 -6.09 -12.93
CA HIS A 179 4.80 -5.33 -13.09
C HIS A 179 4.53 -3.84 -13.19
N ARG A 180 3.58 -3.43 -14.03
CA ARG A 180 3.18 -2.01 -14.14
C ARG A 180 2.62 -1.45 -12.84
N GLN A 181 1.83 -2.24 -12.10
CA GLN A 181 1.32 -1.83 -10.79
C GLN A 181 2.45 -1.67 -9.77
N ALA A 182 3.39 -2.59 -9.73
CA ALA A 182 4.55 -2.53 -8.85
C ALA A 182 5.44 -1.32 -9.16
N GLU A 183 5.72 -1.07 -10.45
CA GLU A 183 6.50 0.09 -10.89
C GLU A 183 5.82 1.41 -10.50
N ARG A 184 4.53 1.55 -10.80
CA ARG A 184 3.75 2.76 -10.46
C ARG A 184 3.75 3.02 -8.96
N LYS A 185 3.55 1.98 -8.16
CA LYS A 185 3.58 2.09 -6.70
C LYS A 185 4.96 2.48 -6.18
N LEU A 186 6.03 1.92 -6.75
CA LEU A 186 7.39 2.27 -6.40
C LEU A 186 7.69 3.73 -6.71
N ARG A 187 7.36 4.21 -7.91
CA ARG A 187 7.55 5.61 -8.30
C ARG A 187 6.73 6.55 -7.41
N SER A 188 5.49 6.19 -7.08
CA SER A 188 4.66 6.95 -6.15
C SER A 188 5.32 7.09 -4.77
N TRP A 189 5.88 6.00 -4.24
CA TRP A 189 6.60 6.04 -2.98
C TRP A 189 7.89 6.88 -3.06
N LEU A 190 8.64 6.75 -4.15
CA LEU A 190 9.83 7.57 -4.39
C LEU A 190 9.47 9.05 -4.54
N GLY A 191 8.35 9.38 -5.21
CA GLY A 191 7.83 10.73 -5.31
C GLY A 191 7.51 11.35 -3.93
N LEU A 192 6.90 10.57 -3.04
CA LEU A 192 6.66 11.02 -1.66
C LEU A 192 7.96 11.31 -0.90
N LEU A 193 9.01 10.51 -1.13
CA LEU A 193 10.33 10.76 -0.52
C LEU A 193 11.04 12.01 -1.09
N LEU A 194 10.74 12.38 -2.33
CA LEU A 194 11.32 13.60 -2.95
C LEU A 194 10.64 14.88 -2.45
N VAL A 195 9.41 14.79 -1.97
CA VAL A 195 8.63 15.94 -1.45
C VAL A 195 8.79 16.11 0.06
N ALA A 196 9.14 15.03 0.80
CA ALA A 196 9.25 15.03 2.26
C ALA A 196 10.51 15.76 2.75
#